data_a964faa81f25173ef052318c4bb76066
#
_entry.id   a964faa81f25173ef052318c4bb76066
#
_cell.length_a   1.000
_cell.length_b   1.000
_cell.length_c   1.000
_cell.angle_alpha   90.00
_cell.angle_beta   90.00
_cell.angle_gamma   90.00
#
_symmetry.space_group_name_H-M   'P 1'
#
loop_
_entity.id
_entity.type
_entity.pdbx_description
1 polymer ?
#
loop_
_entity_poly.entity_id
_entity_poly.type
_entity_poly.pdbx_seq_one_letter_code
_entity_poly.pdbx_strand_id
1 'polypeptide(L)'
;MATSVQTGKAKQLTLLGFFAITASMVMAVYEYPTFATSGFSLVFFLLLGGILWFIPVGLCAAEMATVDGWEEGGVFAWVSNTLGPRWGFAAISFGYLQIAIGFIPMLYFVLGALSYILKWPALNEDPITKTIAALIILWALALTQFGGTKYTARIAKVGFFAGILLPAFILIALAAIYLHSGAPVAIEMDAKTFFPDFSKVGTLVVFVAFILSYMGVEASATHVNEMSNPGRDYPLAMLLLMVAAICLSSVGGLSIAMVI
;
A
#
# COMPACT_ATOMS: atom_id res chain seq x y z
N MET A 1 -23.16 -11.92 37.68
CA MET A 1 -23.38 -10.60 37.06
C MET A 1 -22.12 -9.81 37.23
N ALA A 2 -21.23 -9.83 36.24
CA ALA A 2 -20.06 -8.95 36.17
C ALA A 2 -20.37 -7.95 35.05
N THR A 3 -20.78 -6.76 35.43
CA THR A 3 -20.90 -5.61 34.53
C THR A 3 -19.52 -5.27 34.02
N SER A 4 -19.19 -5.66 32.78
CA SER A 4 -18.03 -5.17 32.06
C SER A 4 -18.24 -3.68 31.86
N VAL A 5 -17.53 -2.88 32.63
CA VAL A 5 -17.32 -1.47 32.35
C VAL A 5 -16.52 -1.41 31.04
N GLN A 6 -17.22 -1.29 29.93
CA GLN A 6 -16.60 -0.84 28.68
C GLN A 6 -16.11 0.59 28.94
N THR A 7 -14.85 0.72 29.30
CA THR A 7 -14.14 1.99 29.21
C THR A 7 -14.06 2.31 27.72
N GLY A 8 -15.00 3.13 27.25
CA GLY A 8 -15.03 3.62 25.87
C GLY A 8 -13.72 4.29 25.56
N LYS A 9 -12.85 3.61 24.81
CA LYS A 9 -11.67 4.23 24.20
C LYS A 9 -12.17 5.44 23.42
N ALA A 10 -11.68 6.62 23.75
CA ALA A 10 -12.03 7.83 23.02
C ALA A 10 -11.74 7.61 21.53
N LYS A 11 -12.78 7.72 20.71
CA LYS A 11 -12.66 7.60 19.24
C LYS A 11 -11.68 8.66 18.74
N GLN A 12 -10.50 8.23 18.32
CA GLN A 12 -9.36 9.12 18.06
C GLN A 12 -9.02 9.24 16.58
N LEU A 13 -9.59 8.38 15.73
CA LEU A 13 -9.23 8.27 14.34
C LEU A 13 -10.25 8.99 13.44
N THR A 14 -9.78 10.02 12.75
CA THR A 14 -10.57 10.72 11.74
C THR A 14 -10.54 9.97 10.41
N LEU A 15 -11.50 10.23 9.49
CA LEU A 15 -11.49 9.72 8.12
C LEU A 15 -10.12 9.89 7.44
N LEU A 16 -9.54 11.10 7.49
CA LEU A 16 -8.22 11.36 6.90
C LEU A 16 -7.10 10.59 7.59
N GLY A 17 -7.19 10.39 8.92
CA GLY A 17 -6.21 9.59 9.66
C GLY A 17 -6.24 8.13 9.25
N PHE A 18 -7.44 7.56 9.17
CA PHE A 18 -7.66 6.20 8.72
C PHE A 18 -7.24 5.99 7.26
N PHE A 19 -7.67 6.89 6.37
CA PHE A 19 -7.25 6.91 4.97
C PHE A 19 -5.72 6.93 4.83
N ALA A 20 -5.02 7.80 5.57
CA ALA A 20 -3.56 7.89 5.49
C ALA A 20 -2.85 6.62 5.99
N ILE A 21 -3.37 5.97 7.04
CA ILE A 21 -2.84 4.68 7.51
C ILE A 21 -2.97 3.64 6.40
N THR A 22 -4.17 3.48 5.84
CA THR A 22 -4.43 2.47 4.80
C THR A 22 -3.69 2.80 3.51
N ALA A 23 -3.66 4.07 3.10
CA ALA A 23 -2.95 4.52 1.91
C ALA A 23 -1.44 4.25 2.01
N SER A 24 -0.84 4.45 3.19
CA SER A 24 0.59 4.14 3.38
C SER A 24 0.91 2.65 3.40
N MET A 25 -0.09 1.77 3.53
CA MET A 25 0.08 0.32 3.41
C MET A 25 -0.04 -0.17 1.96
N VAL A 26 -0.90 0.48 1.16
CA VAL A 26 -1.24 0.06 -0.20
C VAL A 26 -0.48 0.85 -1.27
N MET A 27 -0.26 2.15 -1.05
CA MET A 27 0.34 3.02 -2.06
C MET A 27 1.84 3.16 -1.85
N ALA A 28 2.64 2.81 -2.86
CA ALA A 28 4.09 2.84 -2.78
C ALA A 28 4.72 3.42 -4.06
N VAL A 29 5.35 4.60 -3.95
CA VAL A 29 6.02 5.26 -5.08
C VAL A 29 7.21 4.45 -5.61
N TYR A 30 7.83 3.64 -4.76
CA TYR A 30 8.95 2.77 -5.16
C TYR A 30 8.55 1.68 -6.15
N GLU A 31 7.26 1.40 -6.33
CA GLU A 31 6.75 0.43 -7.31
C GLU A 31 6.65 1.02 -8.72
N TYR A 32 6.57 2.35 -8.86
CA TYR A 32 6.39 3.01 -10.15
C TYR A 32 7.46 2.64 -11.18
N PRO A 33 8.77 2.56 -10.85
CA PRO A 33 9.78 2.08 -11.80
C PRO A 33 9.51 0.65 -12.29
N THR A 34 9.01 -0.23 -11.42
CA THR A 34 8.65 -1.61 -11.78
C THR A 34 7.44 -1.61 -12.72
N PHE A 35 6.41 -0.82 -12.44
CA PHE A 35 5.26 -0.67 -13.35
C PHE A 35 5.69 -0.11 -14.72
N ALA A 36 6.59 0.87 -14.73
CA ALA A 36 7.09 1.51 -15.94
C ALA A 36 7.72 0.53 -16.93
N THR A 37 8.31 -0.57 -16.45
CA THR A 37 8.90 -1.60 -17.35
C THR A 37 7.87 -2.28 -18.24
N SER A 38 6.58 -2.18 -17.92
CA SER A 38 5.47 -2.69 -18.73
C SER A 38 5.02 -1.72 -19.82
N GLY A 39 5.64 -0.55 -19.95
CA GLY A 39 5.27 0.46 -20.93
C GLY A 39 3.81 0.89 -20.76
N PHE A 40 3.09 1.13 -21.87
CA PHE A 40 1.70 1.59 -21.80
C PHE A 40 0.74 0.55 -21.22
N SER A 41 1.06 -0.76 -21.28
CA SER A 41 0.22 -1.81 -20.69
C SER A 41 0.14 -1.78 -19.17
N LEU A 42 0.98 -1.00 -18.48
CA LEU A 42 0.87 -0.80 -17.04
C LEU A 42 -0.52 -0.28 -16.63
N VAL A 43 -1.11 0.61 -17.44
CA VAL A 43 -2.46 1.15 -17.17
C VAL A 43 -3.50 0.05 -17.26
N PHE A 44 -3.39 -0.82 -18.27
CA PHE A 44 -4.27 -1.96 -18.41
C PHE A 44 -4.18 -2.90 -17.19
N PHE A 45 -2.97 -3.24 -16.76
CA PHE A 45 -2.76 -4.12 -15.61
C PHE A 45 -3.29 -3.51 -14.30
N LEU A 46 -3.06 -2.21 -14.06
CA LEU A 46 -3.57 -1.51 -12.89
C LEU A 46 -5.10 -1.44 -12.90
N LEU A 47 -5.72 -1.15 -14.05
CA LEU A 47 -7.18 -1.15 -14.18
C LEU A 47 -7.75 -2.55 -14.00
N LEU A 48 -7.18 -3.55 -14.65
CA LEU A 48 -7.66 -4.92 -14.56
C LEU A 48 -7.54 -5.47 -13.13
N GLY A 49 -6.38 -5.33 -12.50
CA GLY A 49 -6.15 -5.72 -11.11
C GLY A 49 -7.01 -4.91 -10.14
N GLY A 50 -7.19 -3.60 -10.41
CA GLY A 50 -8.06 -2.73 -9.65
C GLY A 50 -9.52 -3.18 -9.67
N ILE A 51 -10.06 -3.46 -10.85
CA ILE A 51 -11.47 -3.85 -11.03
C ILE A 51 -11.73 -5.29 -10.54
N LEU A 52 -10.84 -6.23 -10.87
CA LEU A 52 -11.08 -7.66 -10.60
C LEU A 52 -10.65 -8.08 -9.19
N TRP A 53 -9.73 -7.36 -8.57
CA TRP A 53 -9.16 -7.73 -7.27
C TRP A 53 -9.36 -6.64 -6.21
N PHE A 54 -8.78 -5.45 -6.43
CA PHE A 54 -8.68 -4.42 -5.40
C PHE A 54 -10.05 -3.89 -4.94
N ILE A 55 -10.92 -3.53 -5.89
CA ILE A 55 -12.28 -3.03 -5.60
C ILE A 55 -13.11 -4.09 -4.86
N PRO A 56 -13.24 -5.34 -5.34
CA PRO A 56 -13.98 -6.38 -4.64
C PRO A 56 -13.45 -6.65 -3.23
N VAL A 57 -12.14 -6.78 -3.07
CA VAL A 57 -11.52 -7.01 -1.75
C VAL A 57 -11.77 -5.85 -0.81
N GLY A 58 -11.60 -4.61 -1.28
CA GLY A 58 -11.86 -3.41 -0.48
C GLY A 58 -13.33 -3.27 -0.06
N LEU A 59 -14.28 -3.60 -0.93
CA LEU A 59 -15.72 -3.59 -0.61
C LEU A 59 -16.08 -4.70 0.37
N CYS A 60 -15.57 -5.93 0.19
CA CYS A 60 -15.76 -7.02 1.14
C CYS A 60 -15.17 -6.66 2.51
N ALA A 61 -13.99 -6.08 2.55
CA ALA A 61 -13.38 -5.61 3.79
C ALA A 61 -14.24 -4.53 4.46
N ALA A 62 -14.81 -3.60 3.68
CA ALA A 62 -15.68 -2.56 4.19
C ALA A 62 -16.98 -3.13 4.79
N GLU A 63 -17.57 -4.11 4.13
CA GLU A 63 -18.78 -4.79 4.63
C GLU A 63 -18.47 -5.55 5.92
N MET A 64 -17.45 -6.41 5.91
CA MET A 64 -17.09 -7.22 7.10
C MET A 64 -16.64 -6.39 8.30
N ALA A 65 -15.98 -5.26 8.05
CA ALA A 65 -15.53 -4.37 9.12
C ALA A 65 -16.67 -3.59 9.79
N THR A 66 -17.84 -3.51 9.16
CA THR A 66 -19.01 -2.77 9.65
C THR A 66 -20.13 -3.68 10.16
N VAL A 67 -19.91 -5.00 10.18
CA VAL A 67 -20.85 -5.96 10.79
C VAL A 67 -20.79 -5.83 12.31
N ASP A 68 -21.96 -5.71 12.96
CA ASP A 68 -22.05 -5.62 14.41
C ASP A 68 -21.41 -6.85 15.10
N GLY A 69 -20.48 -6.59 16.00
CA GLY A 69 -19.74 -7.63 16.73
C GLY A 69 -18.51 -8.18 16.02
N TRP A 70 -18.18 -7.67 14.81
CA TRP A 70 -16.98 -8.06 14.07
C TRP A 70 -15.94 -6.94 14.00
N GLU A 71 -16.20 -5.84 14.69
CA GLU A 71 -15.35 -4.62 14.65
C GLU A 71 -13.98 -4.84 15.28
N GLU A 72 -13.84 -5.84 16.16
CA GLU A 72 -12.58 -6.20 16.79
C GLU A 72 -11.96 -7.44 16.14
N GLY A 73 -10.67 -7.35 15.82
CA GLY A 73 -9.90 -8.49 15.33
C GLY A 73 -9.66 -8.55 13.81
N GLY A 74 -10.26 -7.64 13.02
CA GLY A 74 -10.03 -7.56 11.58
C GLY A 74 -10.19 -8.92 10.88
N VAL A 75 -9.25 -9.29 10.02
CA VAL A 75 -9.27 -10.54 9.24
C VAL A 75 -9.43 -11.79 10.12
N PHE A 76 -8.88 -11.79 11.34
CA PHE A 76 -9.08 -12.90 12.28
C PHE A 76 -10.55 -13.08 12.63
N ALA A 77 -11.23 -12.00 13.02
CA ALA A 77 -12.65 -12.04 13.37
C ALA A 77 -13.51 -12.45 12.17
N TRP A 78 -13.26 -11.89 11.01
CA TRP A 78 -14.01 -12.17 9.79
C TRP A 78 -13.96 -13.66 9.43
N VAL A 79 -12.76 -14.23 9.37
CA VAL A 79 -12.57 -15.64 9.01
C VAL A 79 -13.05 -16.57 10.15
N SER A 80 -12.83 -16.19 11.41
CA SER A 80 -13.29 -17.00 12.56
C SER A 80 -14.81 -17.12 12.63
N ASN A 81 -15.50 -16.00 12.37
CA ASN A 81 -16.96 -15.98 12.44
C ASN A 81 -17.64 -16.67 11.24
N THR A 82 -16.94 -16.79 10.11
CA THR A 82 -17.47 -17.45 8.90
C THR A 82 -17.06 -18.92 8.79
N LEU A 83 -15.78 -19.23 9.03
CA LEU A 83 -15.20 -20.57 8.80
C LEU A 83 -14.71 -21.26 10.07
N GLY A 84 -14.75 -20.56 11.20
CA GLY A 84 -14.33 -21.07 12.50
C GLY A 84 -12.92 -20.63 12.93
N PRO A 85 -12.60 -20.73 14.25
CA PRO A 85 -11.40 -20.15 14.85
C PRO A 85 -10.08 -20.70 14.29
N ARG A 86 -10.05 -21.96 13.85
CA ARG A 86 -8.86 -22.58 13.25
C ARG A 86 -8.46 -21.89 11.95
N TRP A 87 -9.43 -21.58 11.11
CA TRP A 87 -9.21 -20.86 9.85
C TRP A 87 -8.88 -19.39 10.09
N GLY A 88 -9.50 -18.76 11.11
CA GLY A 88 -9.13 -17.41 11.53
C GLY A 88 -7.67 -17.32 11.96
N PHE A 89 -7.19 -18.27 12.75
CA PHE A 89 -5.79 -18.33 13.15
C PHE A 89 -4.85 -18.58 11.95
N ALA A 90 -5.22 -19.46 11.02
CA ALA A 90 -4.44 -19.70 9.81
C ALA A 90 -4.34 -18.42 8.96
N ALA A 91 -5.47 -17.70 8.76
CA ALA A 91 -5.50 -16.47 7.98
C ALA A 91 -4.57 -15.38 8.56
N ILE A 92 -4.65 -15.13 9.88
CA ILE A 92 -3.77 -14.13 10.52
C ILE A 92 -2.30 -14.56 10.50
N SER A 93 -2.01 -15.87 10.61
CA SER A 93 -0.64 -16.39 10.55
C SER A 93 -0.03 -16.20 9.17
N PHE A 94 -0.78 -16.47 8.10
CA PHE A 94 -0.33 -16.20 6.73
C PHE A 94 -0.17 -14.70 6.46
N GLY A 95 -1.10 -13.88 6.94
CA GLY A 95 -0.99 -12.42 6.85
C GLY A 95 0.27 -11.89 7.57
N TYR A 96 0.56 -12.39 8.75
CA TYR A 96 1.79 -12.05 9.46
C TYR A 96 3.06 -12.42 8.68
N LEU A 97 3.12 -13.65 8.15
CA LEU A 97 4.26 -14.09 7.34
C LEU A 97 4.44 -13.23 6.10
N GLN A 98 3.36 -12.90 5.41
CA GLN A 98 3.38 -12.03 4.25
C GLN A 98 3.95 -10.65 4.58
N ILE A 99 3.45 -10.00 5.64
CA ILE A 99 3.94 -8.69 6.07
C ILE A 99 5.40 -8.76 6.48
N ALA A 100 5.80 -9.79 7.26
CA ALA A 100 7.18 -9.95 7.70
C ALA A 100 8.16 -10.11 6.52
N ILE A 101 7.79 -10.90 5.51
CA ILE A 101 8.59 -11.07 4.29
C ILE A 101 8.60 -9.78 3.46
N GLY A 102 7.45 -9.12 3.31
CA GLY A 102 7.31 -7.87 2.55
C GLY A 102 8.08 -6.69 3.13
N PHE A 103 8.39 -6.71 4.43
CA PHE A 103 9.20 -5.67 5.08
C PHE A 103 10.65 -5.63 4.59
N ILE A 104 11.20 -6.78 4.19
CA ILE A 104 12.61 -6.90 3.77
C ILE A 104 12.90 -6.03 2.52
N PRO A 105 12.17 -6.16 1.40
CA PRO A 105 12.39 -5.32 0.24
C PRO A 105 12.14 -3.84 0.52
N MET A 106 11.19 -3.48 1.38
CA MET A 106 10.97 -2.10 1.78
C MET A 106 12.19 -1.51 2.51
N LEU A 107 12.78 -2.24 3.45
CA LEU A 107 13.99 -1.81 4.14
C LEU A 107 15.17 -1.68 3.19
N TYR A 108 15.33 -2.60 2.25
CA TYR A 108 16.40 -2.55 1.25
C TYR A 108 16.23 -1.38 0.29
N PHE A 109 15.02 -1.04 -0.09
CA PHE A 109 14.76 0.17 -0.87
C PHE A 109 15.20 1.44 -0.11
N VAL A 110 14.83 1.55 1.18
CA VAL A 110 15.24 2.70 2.01
C VAL A 110 16.76 2.77 2.13
N LEU A 111 17.43 1.64 2.36
CA LEU A 111 18.90 1.59 2.45
C LEU A 111 19.57 1.94 1.13
N GLY A 112 19.02 1.47 -0.01
CA GLY A 112 19.49 1.85 -1.35
C GLY A 112 19.38 3.36 -1.59
N ALA A 113 18.24 3.96 -1.25
CA ALA A 113 18.04 5.39 -1.37
C ALA A 113 18.99 6.18 -0.45
N LEU A 114 19.16 5.76 0.80
CA LEU A 114 20.09 6.39 1.75
C LEU A 114 21.55 6.25 1.28
N SER A 115 21.94 5.09 0.74
CA SER A 115 23.26 4.86 0.16
C SER A 115 23.58 5.88 -0.93
N TYR A 116 22.60 6.13 -1.81
CA TYR A 116 22.74 7.10 -2.89
C TYR A 116 22.82 8.54 -2.38
N ILE A 117 21.90 8.95 -1.49
CA ILE A 117 21.82 10.32 -0.95
C ILE A 117 23.06 10.65 -0.10
N LEU A 118 23.47 9.72 0.77
CA LEU A 118 24.62 9.91 1.65
C LEU A 118 25.97 9.66 0.96
N LYS A 119 25.96 9.21 -0.30
CA LYS A 119 27.17 8.77 -1.03
C LYS A 119 27.96 7.72 -0.24
N TRP A 120 27.23 6.80 0.42
CA TRP A 120 27.82 5.74 1.23
C TRP A 120 27.45 4.35 0.66
N PRO A 121 28.22 3.83 -0.32
CA PRO A 121 27.90 2.60 -1.03
C PRO A 121 27.79 1.38 -0.11
N ALA A 122 28.55 1.33 0.99
CA ALA A 122 28.52 0.20 1.92
C ALA A 122 27.12 -0.09 2.52
N LEU A 123 26.24 0.91 2.62
CA LEU A 123 24.85 0.72 3.04
C LEU A 123 24.08 -0.22 2.10
N ASN A 124 24.47 -0.31 0.85
CA ASN A 124 23.80 -1.17 -0.13
C ASN A 124 24.62 -2.38 -0.55
N GLU A 125 25.95 -2.30 -0.53
CA GLU A 125 26.87 -3.32 -1.07
C GLU A 125 27.45 -4.24 0.00
N ASP A 126 27.75 -3.72 1.21
CA ASP A 126 28.29 -4.53 2.29
C ASP A 126 27.19 -5.22 3.09
N PRO A 127 27.11 -6.56 3.09
CA PRO A 127 26.05 -7.32 3.78
C PRO A 127 25.93 -7.03 5.27
N ILE A 128 27.06 -6.82 5.95
CA ILE A 128 27.07 -6.58 7.40
C ILE A 128 26.52 -5.20 7.70
N THR A 129 27.02 -4.16 7.04
CA THR A 129 26.55 -2.78 7.19
C THR A 129 25.06 -2.67 6.84
N LYS A 130 24.63 -3.30 5.74
CA LYS A 130 23.22 -3.35 5.32
C LYS A 130 22.34 -3.98 6.39
N THR A 131 22.76 -5.13 6.95
CA THR A 131 21.98 -5.83 7.97
C THR A 131 21.86 -5.00 9.25
N ILE A 132 22.97 -4.43 9.72
CA ILE A 132 22.96 -3.58 10.94
C ILE A 132 22.06 -2.36 10.71
N ALA A 133 22.18 -1.67 9.58
CA ALA A 133 21.36 -0.51 9.26
C ALA A 133 19.87 -0.89 9.15
N ALA A 134 19.54 -2.02 8.53
CA ALA A 134 18.16 -2.52 8.48
C ALA A 134 17.59 -2.79 9.87
N LEU A 135 18.37 -3.41 10.76
CA LEU A 135 17.96 -3.65 12.14
C LEU A 135 17.75 -2.34 12.92
N ILE A 136 18.63 -1.36 12.75
CA ILE A 136 18.47 -0.03 13.37
C ILE A 136 17.14 0.62 12.92
N ILE A 137 16.86 0.63 11.62
CA ILE A 137 15.62 1.20 11.08
C ILE A 137 14.40 0.44 11.61
N LEU A 138 14.44 -0.90 11.59
CA LEU A 138 13.36 -1.75 12.08
C LEU A 138 13.05 -1.46 13.56
N TRP A 139 14.06 -1.42 14.41
CA TRP A 139 13.89 -1.12 15.83
C TRP A 139 13.44 0.31 16.06
N ALA A 140 13.96 1.29 15.32
CA ALA A 140 13.48 2.66 15.40
C ALA A 140 11.99 2.75 15.08
N LEU A 141 11.53 2.10 14.02
CA LEU A 141 10.11 2.03 13.66
C LEU A 141 9.28 1.30 14.72
N ALA A 142 9.77 0.17 15.24
CA ALA A 142 9.08 -0.58 16.30
C ALA A 142 8.89 0.27 17.57
N LEU A 143 9.89 1.05 17.96
CA LEU A 143 9.80 1.94 19.12
C LEU A 143 8.74 3.05 18.94
N THR A 144 8.48 3.49 17.70
CA THR A 144 7.43 4.48 17.45
C THR A 144 6.03 3.96 17.78
N GLN A 145 5.83 2.63 17.78
CA GLN A 145 4.53 2.02 18.06
C GLN A 145 4.10 2.15 19.53
N PHE A 146 5.02 2.39 20.46
CA PHE A 146 4.68 2.69 21.86
C PHE A 146 3.88 3.99 22.03
N GLY A 147 3.85 4.85 21.02
CA GLY A 147 3.02 6.05 20.98
C GLY A 147 1.52 5.81 20.76
N GLY A 148 1.12 4.57 20.46
CA GLY A 148 -0.26 4.17 20.17
C GLY A 148 -0.80 4.69 18.84
N THR A 149 -2.08 4.37 18.53
CA THR A 149 -2.71 4.61 17.22
C THR A 149 -2.71 6.08 16.79
N LYS A 150 -2.89 7.00 17.73
CA LYS A 150 -2.86 8.44 17.41
C LYS A 150 -1.49 8.90 16.91
N TYR A 151 -0.42 8.35 17.46
CA TYR A 151 0.94 8.64 17.04
C TYR A 151 1.25 7.99 15.70
N THR A 152 0.87 6.72 15.52
CA THR A 152 0.96 5.99 14.27
C THR A 152 0.22 6.71 13.14
N ALA A 153 -1.01 7.17 13.39
CA ALA A 153 -1.79 7.94 12.42
C ALA A 153 -1.11 9.27 12.03
N ARG A 154 -0.41 9.93 12.96
CA ARG A 154 0.35 11.15 12.66
C ARG A 154 1.55 10.85 11.77
N ILE A 155 2.31 9.79 12.07
CA ILE A 155 3.44 9.33 11.23
C ILE A 155 2.93 8.94 9.85
N ALA A 156 1.85 8.16 9.77
CA ALA A 156 1.25 7.73 8.50
C ALA A 156 0.78 8.94 7.66
N LYS A 157 0.19 9.97 8.27
CA LYS A 157 -0.17 11.20 7.55
C LYS A 157 1.05 11.89 6.95
N VAL A 158 2.11 12.07 7.73
CA VAL A 158 3.36 12.68 7.24
C VAL A 158 3.95 11.82 6.12
N GLY A 159 4.03 10.51 6.32
CA GLY A 159 4.50 9.54 5.32
C GLY A 159 3.67 9.58 4.03
N PHE A 160 2.35 9.66 4.15
CA PHE A 160 1.46 9.74 2.99
C PHE A 160 1.69 11.05 2.20
N PHE A 161 1.69 12.20 2.86
CA PHE A 161 1.86 13.48 2.16
C PHE A 161 3.29 13.69 1.65
N ALA A 162 4.31 13.46 2.48
CA ALA A 162 5.70 13.72 2.13
C ALA A 162 6.38 12.56 1.39
N GLY A 163 5.97 11.31 1.65
CA GLY A 163 6.60 10.12 1.07
C GLY A 163 5.86 9.53 -0.13
N ILE A 164 4.58 9.83 -0.31
CA ILE A 164 3.78 9.32 -1.43
C ILE A 164 3.32 10.46 -2.34
N LEU A 165 2.53 11.40 -1.84
CA LEU A 165 1.94 12.44 -2.68
C LEU A 165 2.99 13.39 -3.26
N LEU A 166 3.88 13.91 -2.42
CA LEU A 166 4.89 14.86 -2.87
C LEU A 166 5.83 14.26 -3.94
N PRO A 167 6.44 13.06 -3.75
CA PRO A 167 7.24 12.44 -4.81
C PRO A 167 6.44 12.12 -6.07
N ALA A 168 5.20 11.65 -5.95
CA ALA A 168 4.34 11.39 -7.10
C ALA A 168 4.07 12.67 -7.91
N PHE A 169 3.73 13.79 -7.24
CA PHE A 169 3.56 15.08 -7.91
C PHE A 169 4.84 15.60 -8.56
N ILE A 170 6.00 15.41 -7.90
CA ILE A 170 7.30 15.79 -8.50
C ILE A 170 7.55 14.97 -9.76
N LEU A 171 7.33 13.65 -9.74
CA LEU A 171 7.49 12.80 -10.91
C LEU A 171 6.57 13.21 -12.06
N ILE A 172 5.29 13.47 -11.76
CA ILE A 172 4.32 13.93 -12.75
C ILE A 172 4.71 15.29 -13.33
N ALA A 173 5.16 16.24 -12.51
CA ALA A 173 5.60 17.55 -12.95
C ALA A 173 6.86 17.46 -13.83
N LEU A 174 7.83 16.63 -13.46
CA LEU A 174 9.03 16.39 -14.25
C LEU A 174 8.70 15.75 -15.60
N ALA A 175 7.80 14.77 -15.64
CA ALA A 175 7.32 14.17 -16.88
C ALA A 175 6.61 15.21 -17.77
N ALA A 176 5.76 16.07 -17.18
CA ALA A 176 5.10 17.14 -17.93
C ALA A 176 6.09 18.15 -18.52
N ILE A 177 7.13 18.52 -17.76
CA ILE A 177 8.22 19.40 -18.25
C ILE A 177 8.98 18.72 -19.39
N TYR A 178 9.30 17.43 -19.22
CA TYR A 178 9.98 16.64 -20.25
C TYR A 178 9.18 16.59 -21.56
N LEU A 179 7.88 16.29 -21.48
CA LEU A 179 6.99 16.27 -22.65
C LEU A 179 6.86 17.65 -23.30
N HIS A 180 6.78 18.71 -22.49
CA HIS A 180 6.70 20.08 -23.00
C HIS A 180 7.99 20.55 -23.70
N SER A 181 9.12 19.99 -23.35
CA SER A 181 10.41 20.28 -24.02
C SER A 181 10.52 19.72 -25.45
N GLY A 182 9.53 18.92 -25.88
CA GLY A 182 9.55 18.25 -27.19
C GLY A 182 10.50 17.05 -27.26
N ALA A 183 10.95 16.54 -26.12
CA ALA A 183 11.79 15.35 -26.05
C ALA A 183 11.00 14.09 -26.50
N PRO A 184 11.67 13.12 -27.12
CA PRO A 184 11.01 11.91 -27.62
C PRO A 184 10.44 11.08 -26.48
N VAL A 185 9.20 10.60 -26.65
CA VAL A 185 8.57 9.69 -25.69
C VAL A 185 9.14 8.30 -25.86
N ALA A 186 9.58 7.66 -24.76
CA ALA A 186 10.26 6.37 -24.79
C ALA A 186 9.33 5.18 -25.10
N ILE A 187 8.02 5.35 -24.91
CA ILE A 187 7.02 4.30 -25.14
C ILE A 187 6.01 4.71 -26.23
N GLU A 188 5.56 3.74 -27.00
CA GLU A 188 4.42 3.93 -27.89
C GLU A 188 3.12 3.82 -27.10
N MET A 189 2.18 4.77 -27.31
CA MET A 189 0.90 4.83 -26.63
C MET A 189 -0.23 4.61 -27.65
N ASP A 190 -0.40 3.38 -28.08
CA ASP A 190 -1.44 2.96 -29.00
C ASP A 190 -2.27 1.78 -28.43
N ALA A 191 -3.32 1.38 -29.13
CA ALA A 191 -4.16 0.26 -28.70
C ALA A 191 -3.42 -1.07 -28.64
N LYS A 192 -2.36 -1.25 -29.43
CA LYS A 192 -1.59 -2.50 -29.45
C LYS A 192 -0.67 -2.62 -28.25
N THR A 193 -0.08 -1.50 -27.81
CA THR A 193 0.79 -1.45 -26.62
C THR A 193 0.00 -1.37 -25.34
N PHE A 194 -1.28 -0.95 -25.39
CA PHE A 194 -2.17 -0.94 -24.23
C PHE A 194 -2.58 -2.34 -23.80
N PHE A 195 -2.95 -3.23 -24.75
CA PHE A 195 -3.39 -4.59 -24.44
C PHE A 195 -2.19 -5.53 -24.38
N PRO A 196 -1.91 -6.15 -23.21
CA PRO A 196 -0.82 -7.12 -23.10
C PRO A 196 -1.18 -8.45 -23.77
N ASP A 197 -0.16 -9.16 -24.25
CA ASP A 197 -0.32 -10.49 -24.84
C ASP A 197 -0.40 -11.56 -23.75
N PHE A 198 -1.62 -11.98 -23.39
CA PHE A 198 -1.87 -13.00 -22.37
C PHE A 198 -1.54 -14.45 -22.83
N SER A 199 -1.14 -14.66 -24.08
CA SER A 199 -0.66 -15.96 -24.52
C SER A 199 0.72 -16.30 -23.93
N LYS A 200 1.45 -15.30 -23.44
CA LYS A 200 2.78 -15.45 -22.85
C LYS A 200 2.68 -15.63 -21.33
N VAL A 201 3.31 -16.69 -20.82
CA VAL A 201 3.37 -16.95 -19.35
C VAL A 201 3.98 -15.77 -18.60
N GLY A 202 4.99 -15.09 -19.17
CA GLY A 202 5.60 -13.92 -18.59
C GLY A 202 4.60 -12.77 -18.31
N THR A 203 3.59 -12.60 -19.16
CA THR A 203 2.52 -11.61 -18.96
C THR A 203 1.69 -11.89 -17.71
N LEU A 204 1.40 -13.18 -17.43
CA LEU A 204 0.70 -13.56 -16.20
C LEU A 204 1.55 -13.29 -14.95
N VAL A 205 2.85 -13.55 -15.01
CA VAL A 205 3.77 -13.24 -13.90
C VAL A 205 3.80 -11.74 -13.62
N VAL A 206 3.88 -10.92 -14.66
CA VAL A 206 3.81 -9.45 -14.54
C VAL A 206 2.47 -9.03 -13.93
N PHE A 207 1.35 -9.59 -14.40
CA PHE A 207 0.03 -9.27 -13.86
C PHE A 207 -0.09 -9.58 -12.36
N VAL A 208 0.49 -10.70 -11.90
CA VAL A 208 0.52 -11.03 -10.45
C VAL A 208 1.23 -9.94 -9.65
N ALA A 209 2.32 -9.35 -10.17
CA ALA A 209 3.01 -8.27 -9.49
C ALA A 209 2.11 -7.01 -9.32
N PHE A 210 1.29 -6.70 -10.33
CA PHE A 210 0.30 -5.61 -10.22
C PHE A 210 -0.81 -5.92 -9.21
N ILE A 211 -1.26 -7.18 -9.09
CA ILE A 211 -2.21 -7.57 -8.05
C ILE A 211 -1.58 -7.44 -6.66
N LEU A 212 -0.32 -7.87 -6.51
CA LEU A 212 0.41 -7.78 -5.24
C LEU A 212 0.55 -6.34 -4.74
N SER A 213 0.65 -5.35 -5.65
CA SER A 213 0.72 -3.94 -5.26
C SER A 213 -0.55 -3.41 -4.58
N TYR A 214 -1.67 -4.09 -4.74
CA TYR A 214 -2.95 -3.74 -4.10
C TYR A 214 -3.22 -4.47 -2.78
N MET A 215 -2.26 -5.26 -2.28
CA MET A 215 -2.44 -5.99 -1.03
C MET A 215 -2.30 -5.07 0.18
N GLY A 216 -2.95 -5.46 1.28
CA GLY A 216 -2.89 -4.73 2.56
C GLY A 216 -4.08 -3.82 2.84
N VAL A 217 -5.05 -3.72 1.93
CA VAL A 217 -6.27 -2.90 2.13
C VAL A 217 -7.06 -3.35 3.36
N GLU A 218 -7.04 -4.64 3.68
CA GLU A 218 -7.69 -5.26 4.82
C GLU A 218 -6.96 -5.03 6.16
N ALA A 219 -5.66 -4.72 6.12
CA ALA A 219 -4.84 -4.63 7.32
C ALA A 219 -5.27 -3.51 8.27
N SER A 220 -5.82 -2.42 7.74
CA SER A 220 -6.33 -1.29 8.53
C SER A 220 -7.65 -1.58 9.25
N ALA A 221 -8.33 -2.70 8.95
CA ALA A 221 -9.59 -3.07 9.57
C ALA A 221 -9.51 -3.21 11.10
N THR A 222 -8.34 -3.53 11.63
CA THR A 222 -8.09 -3.59 13.08
C THR A 222 -8.28 -2.24 13.80
N HIS A 223 -8.31 -1.13 13.06
CA HIS A 223 -8.49 0.22 13.59
C HIS A 223 -9.94 0.76 13.47
N VAL A 224 -10.87 -0.07 12.99
CA VAL A 224 -12.28 0.35 12.76
C VAL A 224 -12.92 0.90 14.04
N ASN A 225 -12.72 0.23 15.19
CA ASN A 225 -13.28 0.65 16.48
C ASN A 225 -12.77 2.01 16.98
N GLU A 226 -11.67 2.48 16.44
CA GLU A 226 -11.08 3.76 16.81
C GLU A 226 -11.64 4.92 15.97
N MET A 227 -12.45 4.61 14.96
CA MET A 227 -13.09 5.61 14.08
C MET A 227 -14.33 6.22 14.74
N SER A 228 -14.61 7.48 14.41
CA SER A 228 -15.78 8.19 14.95
C SER A 228 -17.10 7.63 14.40
N ASN A 229 -17.16 7.35 13.12
CA ASN A 229 -18.32 6.79 12.43
C ASN A 229 -17.89 5.64 11.49
N PRO A 230 -17.63 4.42 12.02
CA PRO A 230 -17.10 3.31 11.23
C PRO A 230 -17.96 2.97 10.00
N GLY A 231 -19.27 2.86 10.18
CA GLY A 231 -20.20 2.48 9.12
C GLY A 231 -20.25 3.42 7.91
N ARG A 232 -19.83 4.69 8.08
CA ARG A 232 -19.73 5.66 6.99
C ARG A 232 -18.30 5.87 6.52
N ASP A 233 -17.41 6.09 7.48
CA ASP A 233 -16.06 6.60 7.21
C ASP A 233 -15.14 5.49 6.68
N TYR A 234 -15.37 4.23 7.08
CA TYR A 234 -14.58 3.11 6.56
C TYR A 234 -14.88 2.85 5.06
N PRO A 235 -16.13 2.62 4.63
CA PRO A 235 -16.42 2.43 3.21
C PRO A 235 -15.98 3.61 2.35
N LEU A 236 -16.16 4.84 2.83
CA LEU A 236 -15.73 6.04 2.11
C LEU A 236 -14.20 6.11 1.97
N ALA A 237 -13.46 5.78 3.04
CA ALA A 237 -12.00 5.72 2.99
C ALA A 237 -11.51 4.66 1.99
N MET A 238 -12.15 3.49 1.96
CA MET A 238 -11.83 2.42 1.00
C MET A 238 -12.08 2.87 -0.43
N LEU A 239 -13.24 3.48 -0.72
CA LEU A 239 -13.54 3.98 -2.05
C LEU A 239 -12.52 5.04 -2.52
N LEU A 240 -12.23 6.01 -1.66
CA LEU A 240 -11.23 7.05 -1.96
C LEU A 240 -9.84 6.44 -2.19
N LEU A 241 -9.46 5.44 -1.40
CA LEU A 241 -8.20 4.73 -1.54
C LEU A 241 -8.10 4.01 -2.89
N MET A 242 -9.15 3.27 -3.27
CA MET A 242 -9.17 2.51 -4.52
C MET A 242 -8.99 3.45 -5.73
N VAL A 243 -9.73 4.56 -5.76
CA VAL A 243 -9.62 5.56 -6.83
C VAL A 243 -8.23 6.21 -6.82
N ALA A 244 -7.75 6.66 -5.66
CA ALA A 244 -6.46 7.32 -5.54
C ALA A 244 -5.30 6.40 -5.93
N ALA A 245 -5.30 5.14 -5.47
CA ALA A 245 -4.24 4.19 -5.78
C ALA A 245 -4.17 3.86 -7.27
N ILE A 246 -5.29 3.55 -7.92
CA ILE A 246 -5.32 3.25 -9.35
C ILE A 246 -4.86 4.46 -10.18
N CYS A 247 -5.42 5.64 -9.90
CA CYS A 247 -5.09 6.84 -10.65
C CYS A 247 -3.62 7.26 -10.45
N LEU A 248 -3.16 7.32 -9.20
CA LEU A 248 -1.81 7.80 -8.90
C LEU A 248 -0.74 6.83 -9.38
N SER A 249 -0.95 5.51 -9.23
CA SER A 249 -0.03 4.50 -9.75
C SER A 249 0.02 4.49 -11.27
N SER A 250 -1.14 4.67 -11.96
CA SER A 250 -1.19 4.74 -13.40
C SER A 250 -0.44 5.96 -13.93
N VAL A 251 -0.73 7.16 -13.39
CA VAL A 251 -0.08 8.39 -13.84
C VAL A 251 1.40 8.43 -13.43
N GLY A 252 1.72 7.99 -12.21
CA GLY A 252 3.10 7.94 -11.72
C GLY A 252 3.97 6.95 -12.49
N GLY A 253 3.45 5.75 -12.76
CA GLY A 253 4.13 4.74 -13.58
C GLY A 253 4.34 5.21 -15.02
N LEU A 254 3.31 5.81 -15.66
CA LEU A 254 3.44 6.40 -17.00
C LEU A 254 4.44 7.54 -17.03
N SER A 255 4.48 8.39 -16.00
CA SER A 255 5.45 9.49 -15.92
C SER A 255 6.89 9.01 -16.00
N ILE A 256 7.19 7.82 -15.47
CA ILE A 256 8.51 7.20 -15.58
C ILE A 256 8.66 6.52 -16.94
N ALA A 257 7.67 5.71 -17.36
CA ALA A 257 7.73 4.97 -18.61
C ALA A 257 7.90 5.84 -19.85
N MET A 258 7.35 7.06 -19.84
CA MET A 258 7.49 8.01 -20.95
C MET A 258 8.90 8.60 -21.09
N VAL A 259 9.72 8.54 -20.03
CA VAL A 259 11.05 9.20 -19.98
C VAL A 259 12.19 8.19 -20.11
N ILE A 260 12.00 6.95 -19.68
CA ILE A 260 13.00 5.88 -19.66
C ILE A 260 12.76 4.90 -20.81
#